data_a05ee68488cc7cf0cc5dfbf09b755e21
#
_entry.id   a05ee68488cc7cf0cc5dfbf09b755e21
#
_cell.length_a   1.000
_cell.length_b   1.000
_cell.length_c   1.000
_cell.angle_alpha   90.00
_cell.angle_beta   90.00
_cell.angle_gamma   90.00
#
_symmetry.space_group_name_H-M   'P 1'
#
loop_
_entity.id
_entity.type
_entity.pdbx_description
1 polymer ?
#
loop_
_entity_poly.entity_id
_entity_poly.type
_entity_poly.pdbx_seq_one_letter_code
_entity_poly.pdbx_strand_id
1 'polypeptide(L)'
;MIHISESLVLQTVEGFLTPDELTTLRKIMDADPQLAGWAPRFEAEVVTAPPQAQEILQQATTRAVPALRRAIPSLRYAAPWAYTVLTAGQRIPTHVDGIPDPGTEHCRLGRIGVVLEEADSGGEFYVDTTADDGIWSGRVVGEKENFLPGTPLTRSVPHAPGPDSYPHHSVPEWLAAADRTRWLTDAGAGVAVAYGAQVIHGVRPVRGGRLRKFVTDLLT
;
A
#
# COMPACT_ATOMS: atom_id res chain seq x y z
N MET A 1 -18.91 6.62 11.99
CA MET A 1 -17.77 6.24 12.84
C MET A 1 -17.01 5.09 12.18
N ILE A 2 -15.71 5.16 12.19
CA ILE A 2 -14.82 4.16 11.59
C ILE A 2 -14.75 2.94 12.50
N HIS A 3 -14.90 1.76 11.94
CA HIS A 3 -14.74 0.49 12.63
C HIS A 3 -13.31 -0.03 12.47
N ILE A 4 -12.76 -0.69 13.50
CA ILE A 4 -11.39 -1.26 13.44
C ILE A 4 -11.18 -2.17 12.22
N SER A 5 -12.20 -2.92 11.82
CA SER A 5 -12.13 -3.81 10.66
C SER A 5 -11.77 -3.08 9.36
N GLU A 6 -12.13 -1.78 9.24
CA GLU A 6 -11.81 -0.99 8.06
C GLU A 6 -10.30 -0.73 7.91
N SER A 7 -9.59 -0.67 9.04
CA SER A 7 -8.14 -0.49 9.07
C SER A 7 -7.34 -1.81 9.09
N LEU A 8 -8.03 -2.96 9.15
CA LEU A 8 -7.45 -4.30 9.11
C LEU A 8 -7.84 -5.10 7.86
N VAL A 9 -8.53 -4.48 6.91
CA VAL A 9 -9.01 -5.15 5.70
C VAL A 9 -7.86 -5.63 4.81
N LEU A 10 -8.07 -6.74 4.13
CA LEU A 10 -7.30 -7.19 2.97
C LEU A 10 -8.30 -7.64 1.90
N GLN A 11 -8.25 -7.01 0.73
CA GLN A 11 -9.17 -7.30 -0.36
C GLN A 11 -8.45 -7.20 -1.71
N THR A 12 -8.61 -8.22 -2.56
CA THR A 12 -8.26 -8.13 -3.97
C THR A 12 -9.43 -7.52 -4.77
N VAL A 13 -9.09 -6.76 -5.79
CA VAL A 13 -10.05 -6.18 -6.75
C VAL A 13 -9.66 -6.69 -8.13
N GLU A 14 -10.30 -7.78 -8.51
CA GLU A 14 -10.11 -8.40 -9.83
C GLU A 14 -10.59 -7.43 -10.94
N GLY A 15 -9.85 -7.40 -12.04
CA GLY A 15 -10.18 -6.53 -13.17
C GLY A 15 -10.15 -5.04 -12.82
N PHE A 16 -9.38 -4.62 -11.83
CA PHE A 16 -9.20 -3.21 -11.47
C PHE A 16 -8.77 -2.38 -12.68
N LEU A 17 -7.76 -2.89 -13.41
CA LEU A 17 -7.41 -2.39 -14.74
C LEU A 17 -7.86 -3.38 -15.81
N THR A 18 -8.50 -2.88 -16.84
CA THR A 18 -8.76 -3.67 -18.05
C THR A 18 -7.45 -3.92 -18.81
N PRO A 19 -7.37 -4.93 -19.70
CA PRO A 19 -6.19 -5.16 -20.53
C PRO A 19 -5.77 -3.94 -21.37
N ASP A 20 -6.74 -3.17 -21.86
CA ASP A 20 -6.49 -1.96 -22.65
C ASP A 20 -5.92 -0.82 -21.79
N GLU A 21 -6.47 -0.63 -20.58
CA GLU A 21 -5.95 0.35 -19.62
C GLU A 21 -4.52 -0.01 -19.19
N LEU A 22 -4.27 -1.29 -18.90
CA LEU A 22 -2.94 -1.79 -18.54
C LEU A 22 -1.93 -1.54 -19.67
N THR A 23 -2.32 -1.84 -20.91
CA THR A 23 -1.49 -1.59 -22.10
C THR A 23 -1.22 -0.09 -22.29
N THR A 24 -2.25 0.75 -22.09
CA THR A 24 -2.13 2.20 -22.23
C THR A 24 -1.25 2.78 -21.15
N LEU A 25 -1.40 2.36 -19.89
CA LEU A 25 -0.54 2.77 -18.79
C LEU A 25 0.93 2.42 -19.04
N ARG A 26 1.22 1.21 -19.53
CA ARG A 26 2.59 0.83 -19.90
C ARG A 26 3.17 1.78 -20.93
N LYS A 27 2.43 2.08 -21.99
CA LYS A 27 2.87 3.04 -23.03
C LYS A 27 3.11 4.43 -22.48
N ILE A 28 2.24 4.96 -21.61
CA ILE A 28 2.41 6.26 -20.97
C ILE A 28 3.70 6.28 -20.15
N MET A 29 3.92 5.26 -19.30
CA MET A 29 5.07 5.20 -18.43
C MET A 29 6.39 4.98 -19.19
N ASP A 30 6.36 4.26 -20.30
CA ASP A 30 7.54 4.02 -21.15
C ASP A 30 7.87 5.19 -22.06
N ALA A 31 6.87 6.02 -22.42
CA ALA A 31 7.06 7.22 -23.23
C ALA A 31 7.59 8.43 -22.43
N ASP A 32 7.45 8.43 -21.11
CA ASP A 32 7.96 9.50 -20.26
C ASP A 32 9.47 9.33 -20.04
N PRO A 33 10.33 10.24 -20.57
CA PRO A 33 11.78 10.10 -20.45
C PRO A 33 12.30 10.10 -19.01
N GLN A 34 11.56 10.71 -18.07
CA GLN A 34 11.93 10.76 -16.66
C GLN A 34 11.58 9.45 -15.95
N LEU A 35 10.59 8.70 -16.44
CA LEU A 35 10.08 7.49 -15.79
C LEU A 35 10.52 6.19 -16.47
N ALA A 36 10.78 6.21 -17.79
CA ALA A 36 11.19 5.03 -18.55
C ALA A 36 12.46 4.37 -17.99
N GLY A 37 13.42 5.18 -17.57
CA GLY A 37 14.67 4.78 -16.95
C GLY A 37 14.74 5.03 -15.45
N TRP A 38 13.63 5.45 -14.83
CA TRP A 38 13.65 5.80 -13.42
C TRP A 38 13.89 4.56 -12.55
N ALA A 39 14.86 4.67 -11.67
CA ALA A 39 15.14 3.69 -10.63
C ALA A 39 15.13 4.43 -9.29
N PRO A 40 14.47 3.87 -8.28
CA PRO A 40 14.44 4.48 -6.95
C PRO A 40 15.86 4.52 -6.37
N ARG A 41 16.19 5.62 -5.70
CA ARG A 41 17.47 5.81 -4.99
C ARG A 41 17.50 5.03 -3.67
N PHE A 42 16.31 4.74 -3.13
CA PHE A 42 16.13 3.96 -1.91
C PHE A 42 14.83 3.13 -1.99
N GLU A 43 14.72 2.09 -1.18
CA GLU A 43 13.52 1.24 -1.12
C GLU A 43 12.28 2.09 -0.78
N ALA A 44 11.16 1.76 -1.42
CA ALA A 44 9.88 2.45 -1.27
C ALA A 44 9.86 3.92 -1.73
N GLU A 45 10.87 4.41 -2.45
CA GLU A 45 10.76 5.71 -3.12
C GLU A 45 9.61 5.68 -4.11
N VAL A 46 8.82 6.72 -4.10
CA VAL A 46 7.68 6.90 -5.01
C VAL A 46 7.77 8.24 -5.72
N VAL A 47 7.24 8.30 -6.92
CA VAL A 47 7.03 9.54 -7.66
C VAL A 47 5.56 9.69 -8.03
N THR A 48 5.09 10.91 -8.20
CA THR A 48 3.71 11.14 -8.64
C THR A 48 3.51 10.55 -10.04
N ALA A 49 2.46 9.79 -10.24
CA ALA A 49 2.12 9.28 -11.56
C ALA A 49 1.76 10.45 -12.51
N PRO A 50 2.11 10.37 -13.81
CA PRO A 50 1.81 11.41 -14.80
C PRO A 50 0.29 11.68 -14.90
N PRO A 51 -0.13 12.90 -15.29
CA PRO A 51 -1.54 13.27 -15.37
C PRO A 51 -2.41 12.27 -16.15
N GLN A 52 -1.94 11.80 -17.30
CA GLN A 52 -2.65 10.81 -18.11
C GLN A 52 -2.82 9.47 -17.40
N ALA A 53 -1.81 9.02 -16.65
CA ALA A 53 -1.90 7.82 -15.83
C ALA A 53 -2.86 8.04 -14.64
N GLN A 54 -2.85 9.23 -14.02
CA GLN A 54 -3.78 9.60 -12.95
C GLN A 54 -5.24 9.47 -13.42
N GLU A 55 -5.58 9.93 -14.62
CA GLU A 55 -6.93 9.86 -15.16
C GLU A 55 -7.43 8.42 -15.28
N ILE A 56 -6.62 7.52 -15.84
CA ILE A 56 -6.96 6.09 -15.97
C ILE A 56 -7.13 5.45 -14.59
N LEU A 57 -6.16 5.67 -13.70
CA LEU A 57 -6.16 5.10 -12.35
C LEU A 57 -7.34 5.62 -11.52
N GLN A 58 -7.69 6.90 -11.64
CA GLN A 58 -8.85 7.49 -10.97
C GLN A 58 -10.17 6.92 -11.49
N GLN A 59 -10.29 6.69 -12.78
CA GLN A 59 -11.47 6.03 -13.37
C GLN A 59 -11.59 4.59 -12.87
N ALA A 60 -10.48 3.83 -12.84
CA ALA A 60 -10.44 2.48 -12.29
C ALA A 60 -10.85 2.46 -10.80
N THR A 61 -10.32 3.42 -10.02
CA THR A 61 -10.68 3.59 -8.61
C THR A 61 -12.18 3.86 -8.46
N THR A 62 -12.73 4.76 -9.26
CA THR A 62 -14.17 5.10 -9.22
C THR A 62 -15.04 3.87 -9.48
N ARG A 63 -14.66 3.01 -10.42
CA ARG A 63 -15.34 1.72 -10.66
C ARG A 63 -15.22 0.77 -9.47
N ALA A 64 -14.10 0.77 -8.77
CA ALA A 64 -13.83 -0.12 -7.64
C ALA A 64 -14.48 0.34 -6.32
N VAL A 65 -14.78 1.65 -6.16
CA VAL A 65 -15.34 2.23 -4.92
C VAL A 65 -16.53 1.45 -4.35
N PRO A 66 -17.54 1.01 -5.13
CA PRO A 66 -18.65 0.23 -4.57
C PRO A 66 -18.21 -1.09 -3.92
N ALA A 67 -17.19 -1.74 -4.47
CA ALA A 67 -16.61 -2.96 -3.88
C ALA A 67 -15.78 -2.65 -2.64
N LEU A 68 -14.94 -1.62 -2.71
CA LEU A 68 -14.09 -1.19 -1.59
C LEU A 68 -14.93 -0.75 -0.40
N ARG A 69 -16.02 0.00 -0.61
CA ARG A 69 -16.91 0.46 0.47
C ARG A 69 -17.68 -0.66 1.19
N ARG A 70 -17.75 -1.87 0.63
CA ARG A 70 -18.27 -3.01 1.39
C ARG A 70 -17.36 -3.42 2.55
N ALA A 71 -16.05 -3.25 2.38
CA ALA A 71 -15.06 -3.59 3.40
C ALA A 71 -14.57 -2.34 4.17
N ILE A 72 -14.62 -1.17 3.55
CA ILE A 72 -14.21 0.12 4.10
C ILE A 72 -15.38 1.13 3.93
N PRO A 73 -16.47 1.01 4.70
CA PRO A 73 -17.66 1.89 4.56
C PRO A 73 -17.35 3.38 4.72
N SER A 74 -16.35 3.73 5.51
CA SER A 74 -15.92 5.11 5.76
C SER A 74 -15.07 5.72 4.65
N LEU A 75 -14.69 4.94 3.62
CA LEU A 75 -13.92 5.41 2.48
C LEU A 75 -14.68 6.51 1.72
N ARG A 76 -14.05 7.68 1.55
CA ARG A 76 -14.59 8.79 0.75
C ARG A 76 -13.89 8.96 -0.57
N TYR A 77 -12.56 8.93 -0.59
CA TYR A 77 -11.76 9.14 -1.80
C TYR A 77 -10.40 8.46 -1.70
N ALA A 78 -9.72 8.38 -2.83
CA ALA A 78 -8.32 7.99 -2.91
C ALA A 78 -7.45 9.23 -3.17
N ALA A 79 -6.27 9.27 -2.57
CA ALA A 79 -5.27 10.30 -2.85
C ALA A 79 -4.76 10.19 -4.30
N PRO A 80 -3.98 11.17 -4.80
CA PRO A 80 -3.29 11.02 -6.08
C PRO A 80 -2.40 9.77 -6.08
N TRP A 81 -2.38 9.08 -7.23
CA TRP A 81 -1.60 7.87 -7.40
C TRP A 81 -0.11 8.16 -7.51
N ALA A 82 0.68 7.38 -6.80
CA ALA A 82 2.12 7.35 -6.89
C ALA A 82 2.59 6.11 -7.66
N TYR A 83 3.75 6.23 -8.29
CA TYR A 83 4.43 5.16 -9.04
C TYR A 83 5.71 4.76 -8.32
N THR A 84 6.02 3.48 -8.31
CA THR A 84 7.28 2.94 -7.78
C THR A 84 7.78 1.76 -8.61
N VAL A 85 9.08 1.57 -8.58
CA VAL A 85 9.77 0.45 -9.22
C VAL A 85 10.63 -0.26 -8.17
N LEU A 86 10.65 -1.56 -8.19
CA LEU A 86 11.64 -2.35 -7.45
C LEU A 86 12.44 -3.16 -8.46
N THR A 87 13.75 -3.06 -8.38
CA THR A 87 14.72 -3.81 -9.20
C THR A 87 15.36 -4.94 -8.40
N ALA A 88 16.15 -5.79 -9.05
CA ALA A 88 16.80 -6.93 -8.41
C ALA A 88 17.53 -6.53 -7.11
N GLY A 89 17.24 -7.27 -6.04
CA GLY A 89 17.74 -7.02 -4.68
C GLY A 89 16.86 -6.10 -3.84
N GLN A 90 16.04 -5.25 -4.44
CA GLN A 90 15.15 -4.34 -3.72
C GLN A 90 13.88 -5.04 -3.22
N ARG A 91 13.34 -4.53 -2.12
CA ARG A 91 12.15 -5.03 -1.43
C ARG A 91 11.42 -3.88 -0.73
N ILE A 92 10.24 -4.14 -0.22
CA ILE A 92 9.63 -3.31 0.82
C ILE A 92 9.69 -4.11 2.12
N PRO A 93 10.49 -3.69 3.12
CA PRO A 93 10.57 -4.39 4.40
C PRO A 93 9.21 -4.54 5.08
N THR A 94 9.08 -5.53 5.96
CA THR A 94 7.88 -5.68 6.80
C THR A 94 7.65 -4.42 7.63
N HIS A 95 6.46 -3.85 7.53
CA HIS A 95 6.08 -2.64 8.25
C HIS A 95 4.57 -2.57 8.50
N VAL A 96 4.16 -1.56 9.25
CA VAL A 96 2.77 -1.18 9.49
C VAL A 96 2.68 0.32 9.24
N ASP A 97 1.82 0.72 8.30
CA ASP A 97 1.60 2.16 8.05
C ASP A 97 1.08 2.87 9.31
N GLY A 98 0.13 2.22 10.00
CA GLY A 98 -0.53 2.78 11.16
C GLY A 98 -1.45 3.96 10.81
N ILE A 99 -2.05 4.52 11.84
CA ILE A 99 -2.91 5.71 11.76
C ILE A 99 -2.30 6.79 12.66
N PRO A 100 -1.35 7.58 12.15
CA PRO A 100 -0.62 8.55 12.97
C PRO A 100 -1.52 9.68 13.47
N ASP A 101 -2.44 10.15 12.60
CA ASP A 101 -3.28 11.32 12.84
C ASP A 101 -4.78 10.97 12.75
N PRO A 102 -5.32 10.14 13.68
CA PRO A 102 -6.73 9.84 13.73
C PRO A 102 -7.52 11.11 14.06
N GLY A 103 -8.72 11.24 13.50
CA GLY A 103 -9.59 12.41 13.72
C GLY A 103 -9.34 13.58 12.77
N THR A 104 -8.38 13.45 11.85
CA THR A 104 -8.22 14.42 10.77
C THR A 104 -9.27 14.18 9.68
N GLU A 105 -9.59 15.23 8.91
CA GLU A 105 -10.55 15.16 7.79
C GLU A 105 -10.10 14.15 6.72
N HIS A 106 -8.79 13.92 6.61
CA HIS A 106 -8.16 13.03 5.64
C HIS A 106 -7.45 11.84 6.31
N CYS A 107 -8.13 11.23 7.28
CA CYS A 107 -7.57 10.08 7.99
C CYS A 107 -7.34 8.91 7.00
N ARG A 108 -6.11 8.40 6.97
CA ARG A 108 -5.77 7.23 6.16
C ARG A 108 -6.32 5.97 6.79
N LEU A 109 -7.26 5.31 6.09
CA LEU A 109 -7.84 4.03 6.49
C LEU A 109 -7.04 2.85 5.95
N GLY A 110 -6.37 3.03 4.82
CA GLY A 110 -5.59 1.99 4.16
C GLY A 110 -4.95 2.47 2.89
N ARG A 111 -4.48 1.52 2.10
CA ARG A 111 -3.91 1.74 0.77
C ARG A 111 -4.49 0.79 -0.25
N ILE A 112 -4.36 1.16 -1.52
CA ILE A 112 -4.58 0.27 -2.65
C ILE A 112 -3.39 0.36 -3.60
N GLY A 113 -2.90 -0.79 -4.02
CA GLY A 113 -1.83 -0.89 -5.00
C GLY A 113 -2.22 -1.78 -6.17
N VAL A 114 -1.73 -1.46 -7.36
CA VAL A 114 -1.93 -2.27 -8.57
C VAL A 114 -0.60 -2.47 -9.28
N VAL A 115 -0.34 -3.71 -9.70
CA VAL A 115 0.87 -4.08 -10.45
C VAL A 115 0.67 -3.70 -11.92
N LEU A 116 1.62 -2.93 -12.45
CA LEU A 116 1.71 -2.59 -13.88
C LEU A 116 2.53 -3.63 -14.65
N GLU A 117 3.63 -4.10 -14.05
CA GLU A 117 4.55 -5.09 -14.60
C GLU A 117 5.10 -5.93 -13.46
N GLU A 118 4.96 -7.24 -13.58
CA GLU A 118 5.49 -8.19 -12.61
C GLU A 118 6.99 -8.38 -12.80
N ALA A 119 7.70 -8.65 -11.70
CA ALA A 119 9.09 -9.10 -11.78
C ALA A 119 9.15 -10.52 -12.38
N ASP A 120 10.26 -10.87 -13.03
CA ASP A 120 10.48 -12.24 -13.54
C ASP A 120 10.49 -13.26 -12.39
N SER A 121 10.91 -12.83 -11.20
CA SER A 121 10.88 -13.64 -9.98
C SER A 121 11.01 -12.77 -8.71
N GLY A 122 10.33 -13.17 -7.65
CA GLY A 122 10.24 -12.37 -6.42
C GLY A 122 9.28 -11.18 -6.60
N GLY A 123 9.29 -10.25 -5.68
CA GLY A 123 8.45 -9.04 -5.75
C GLY A 123 7.00 -9.28 -5.33
N GLU A 124 6.65 -10.44 -4.78
CA GLU A 124 5.30 -10.73 -4.32
C GLU A 124 4.95 -9.84 -3.12
N PHE A 125 3.77 -9.23 -3.16
CA PHE A 125 3.19 -8.55 -2.01
C PHE A 125 2.77 -9.59 -0.97
N TYR A 126 2.99 -9.28 0.30
CA TYR A 126 2.58 -10.15 1.40
C TYR A 126 1.95 -9.36 2.54
N VAL A 127 1.14 -10.07 3.30
CA VAL A 127 0.67 -9.63 4.61
C VAL A 127 1.13 -10.62 5.67
N ASP A 128 1.43 -10.12 6.86
CA ASP A 128 1.72 -10.95 8.02
C ASP A 128 0.57 -10.82 9.03
N THR A 129 0.12 -11.95 9.59
CA THR A 129 -0.82 -12.00 10.70
C THR A 129 -0.10 -12.42 11.97
N THR A 130 -0.53 -11.91 13.13
CA THR A 130 0.04 -12.22 14.43
C THR A 130 -1.02 -12.17 15.52
N ALA A 131 -0.82 -12.94 16.57
CA ALA A 131 -1.55 -12.85 17.83
C ALA A 131 -0.75 -12.07 18.91
N ASP A 132 0.43 -11.54 18.58
CA ASP A 132 1.30 -10.83 19.51
C ASP A 132 0.73 -9.44 19.84
N ASP A 133 0.55 -9.16 21.13
CA ASP A 133 0.05 -7.87 21.62
C ASP A 133 1.06 -6.73 21.43
N GLY A 134 2.34 -7.05 21.24
CA GLY A 134 3.41 -6.08 21.04
C GLY A 134 3.24 -5.16 19.82
N ILE A 135 2.36 -5.54 18.88
CA ILE A 135 2.02 -4.69 17.72
C ILE A 135 1.16 -3.48 18.09
N TRP A 136 0.43 -3.52 19.20
CA TRP A 136 -0.45 -2.43 19.64
C TRP A 136 0.34 -1.35 20.36
N SER A 137 -0.02 -0.09 20.09
CA SER A 137 0.67 1.07 20.68
C SER A 137 0.25 1.38 22.11
N GLY A 138 -0.83 0.76 22.58
CA GLY A 138 -1.53 1.16 23.79
C GLY A 138 -2.45 2.38 23.61
N ARG A 139 -2.39 3.07 22.46
CA ARG A 139 -3.30 4.17 22.14
C ARG A 139 -4.66 3.61 21.72
N VAL A 140 -5.71 4.18 22.31
CA VAL A 140 -7.11 3.86 22.00
C VAL A 140 -7.81 5.14 21.56
N VAL A 141 -8.59 5.07 20.49
CA VAL A 141 -9.37 6.18 19.94
C VAL A 141 -10.87 5.93 20.07
N GLY A 142 -11.67 6.95 19.83
CA GLY A 142 -13.11 6.89 19.95
C GLY A 142 -13.84 7.98 19.16
N GLU A 143 -15.00 8.40 19.64
CA GLU A 143 -15.91 9.32 18.94
C GLU A 143 -15.26 10.65 18.55
N LYS A 144 -14.35 11.17 19.37
CA LYS A 144 -13.64 12.43 19.08
C LYS A 144 -12.80 12.36 17.82
N GLU A 145 -12.25 11.18 17.52
CA GLU A 145 -11.47 10.89 16.34
C GLU A 145 -12.32 10.24 15.22
N ASN A 146 -13.64 10.22 15.37
CA ASN A 146 -14.59 9.59 14.45
C ASN A 146 -14.45 8.06 14.36
N PHE A 147 -13.90 7.42 15.39
CA PHE A 147 -13.82 5.94 15.50
C PHE A 147 -14.87 5.42 16.49
N LEU A 148 -15.20 4.14 16.39
CA LEU A 148 -15.96 3.48 17.44
C LEU A 148 -15.17 3.52 18.76
N PRO A 149 -15.85 3.79 19.91
CA PRO A 149 -15.19 3.84 21.19
C PRO A 149 -14.40 2.56 21.50
N GLY A 150 -13.18 2.73 22.00
CA GLY A 150 -12.33 1.59 22.36
C GLY A 150 -11.55 1.00 21.18
N THR A 151 -11.49 1.65 20.03
CA THR A 151 -10.68 1.19 18.89
C THR A 151 -9.18 1.30 19.18
N PRO A 152 -8.44 0.19 19.28
CA PRO A 152 -6.99 0.23 19.49
C PRO A 152 -6.25 0.60 18.21
N LEU A 153 -5.12 1.29 18.36
CA LEU A 153 -4.23 1.61 17.25
C LEU A 153 -2.91 0.82 17.36
N THR A 154 -2.44 0.32 16.22
CA THR A 154 -1.12 -0.30 16.12
C THR A 154 -0.02 0.73 16.26
N ARG A 155 1.17 0.26 16.63
CA ARG A 155 2.40 1.01 16.36
C ARG A 155 2.52 1.20 14.85
N SER A 156 3.14 2.31 14.44
CA SER A 156 3.48 2.56 13.05
C SER A 156 4.99 2.44 12.86
N VAL A 157 5.37 1.98 11.68
CA VAL A 157 6.75 2.03 11.20
C VAL A 157 6.75 3.00 10.04
N PRO A 158 6.97 4.30 10.30
CA PRO A 158 6.97 5.28 9.23
C PRO A 158 8.06 4.93 8.23
N HIS A 159 7.72 4.95 6.94
CA HIS A 159 8.74 5.03 5.90
C HIS A 159 9.44 6.37 6.08
N ALA A 160 10.67 6.37 6.57
CA ALA A 160 11.48 7.58 6.59
C ALA A 160 11.88 7.88 5.13
N PRO A 161 11.33 8.91 4.49
CA PRO A 161 11.74 9.28 3.14
C PRO A 161 13.11 9.93 3.22
N GLY A 162 14.11 9.33 2.59
CA GLY A 162 15.40 9.98 2.43
C GLY A 162 16.58 9.02 2.30
N PRO A 163 17.62 9.44 1.57
CA PRO A 163 18.84 8.64 1.39
C PRO A 163 19.56 8.34 2.72
N ASP A 164 19.41 9.19 3.74
CA ASP A 164 20.06 9.04 5.04
C ASP A 164 19.37 7.98 5.93
N SER A 165 18.17 7.56 5.57
CA SER A 165 17.45 6.48 6.26
C SER A 165 17.79 5.09 5.70
N TYR A 166 18.60 5.01 4.65
CA TYR A 166 19.07 3.80 4.00
C TYR A 166 20.55 3.53 4.35
N PRO A 167 20.94 2.37 4.84
CA PRO A 167 20.35 1.04 4.81
C PRO A 167 19.71 0.62 6.15
N HIS A 168 19.27 1.53 6.99
CA HIS A 168 18.90 1.29 8.38
C HIS A 168 17.42 0.93 8.60
N HIS A 169 16.65 0.61 7.56
CA HIS A 169 15.32 0.04 7.72
C HIS A 169 15.38 -1.42 8.20
N SER A 170 16.00 -1.60 9.37
CA SER A 170 15.77 -2.81 10.13
C SER A 170 14.30 -2.79 10.58
N VAL A 171 13.62 -3.90 10.36
CA VAL A 171 12.31 -4.13 10.99
C VAL A 171 12.47 -3.83 12.49
N PRO A 172 11.64 -2.94 13.09
CA PRO A 172 11.75 -2.62 14.50
C PRO A 172 11.76 -3.88 15.36
N GLU A 173 12.51 -3.87 16.47
CA GLU A 173 12.69 -5.04 17.32
C GLU A 173 11.34 -5.66 17.74
N TRP A 174 10.38 -4.83 18.14
CA TRP A 174 9.04 -5.30 18.52
C TRP A 174 8.29 -6.01 17.38
N LEU A 175 8.51 -5.59 16.13
CA LEU A 175 7.90 -6.24 14.95
C LEU A 175 8.73 -7.45 14.49
N ALA A 176 10.05 -7.40 14.66
CA ALA A 176 10.94 -8.51 14.35
C ALA A 176 10.75 -9.69 15.32
N ALA A 177 10.47 -9.40 16.61
CA ALA A 177 10.26 -10.38 17.66
C ALA A 177 8.86 -11.04 17.61
N ALA A 178 7.87 -10.38 16.99
CA ALA A 178 6.51 -10.91 16.91
C ALA A 178 6.48 -12.23 16.11
N ASP A 179 5.83 -13.24 16.68
CA ASP A 179 5.53 -14.48 15.94
C ASP A 179 4.47 -14.19 14.85
N ARG A 180 4.82 -14.44 13.60
CA ARG A 180 4.02 -14.01 12.44
C ARG A 180 3.87 -15.13 11.42
N THR A 181 2.67 -15.24 10.88
CA THR A 181 2.38 -16.07 9.71
C THR A 181 2.28 -15.20 8.47
N ARG A 182 3.09 -15.49 7.44
CA ARG A 182 3.12 -14.77 6.19
C ARG A 182 2.22 -15.37 5.14
N TRP A 183 1.41 -14.50 4.52
CA TRP A 183 0.53 -14.84 3.42
C TRP A 183 0.92 -14.05 2.18
N LEU A 184 1.22 -14.74 1.08
CA LEU A 184 1.48 -14.09 -0.20
C LEU A 184 0.15 -13.82 -0.89
N THR A 185 0.04 -12.64 -1.52
CA THR A 185 -1.05 -12.37 -2.44
C THR A 185 -0.60 -12.73 -3.85
N ASP A 186 -1.41 -13.50 -4.55
CA ASP A 186 -1.19 -13.84 -5.96
C ASP A 186 -1.95 -12.84 -6.83
N ALA A 187 -1.56 -11.58 -6.74
CA ALA A 187 -2.18 -10.48 -7.48
C ALA A 187 -1.31 -10.13 -8.68
N GLY A 188 -1.68 -10.65 -9.85
CA GLY A 188 -1.02 -10.37 -11.12
C GLY A 188 -1.22 -8.94 -11.63
N ALA A 189 -0.62 -8.63 -12.77
CA ALA A 189 -0.75 -7.31 -13.39
C ALA A 189 -2.22 -6.95 -13.67
N GLY A 190 -2.62 -5.74 -13.28
CA GLY A 190 -3.99 -5.24 -13.41
C GLY A 190 -4.95 -5.61 -12.27
N VAL A 191 -4.58 -6.53 -11.38
CA VAL A 191 -5.29 -6.81 -10.14
C VAL A 191 -4.83 -5.85 -9.05
N ALA A 192 -5.76 -5.20 -8.36
CA ALA A 192 -5.41 -4.34 -7.24
C ALA A 192 -5.58 -5.07 -5.91
N VAL A 193 -4.71 -4.72 -4.95
CA VAL A 193 -4.81 -5.15 -3.55
C VAL A 193 -5.05 -3.93 -2.69
N ALA A 194 -6.20 -3.90 -2.01
CA ALA A 194 -6.53 -2.93 -0.98
C ALA A 194 -6.25 -3.53 0.39
N TYR A 195 -5.58 -2.78 1.26
CA TYR A 195 -5.24 -3.22 2.61
C TYR A 195 -5.34 -2.08 3.61
N GLY A 196 -5.73 -2.41 4.83
CA GLY A 196 -5.92 -1.44 5.90
C GLY A 196 -4.60 -0.88 6.42
N ALA A 197 -4.65 0.33 6.96
CA ALA A 197 -3.46 1.01 7.49
C ALA A 197 -2.79 0.27 8.67
N GLN A 198 -3.52 -0.59 9.36
CA GLN A 198 -3.03 -1.37 10.50
C GLN A 198 -2.63 -2.81 10.13
N VAL A 199 -2.58 -3.14 8.84
CA VAL A 199 -2.11 -4.45 8.35
C VAL A 199 -0.59 -4.46 8.29
N ILE A 200 0.02 -5.52 8.84
CA ILE A 200 1.46 -5.78 8.69
C ILE A 200 1.69 -6.28 7.26
N HIS A 201 2.55 -5.63 6.50
CA HIS A 201 2.75 -5.98 5.10
C HIS A 201 4.15 -5.64 4.58
N GLY A 202 4.41 -6.03 3.34
CA GLY A 202 5.64 -5.72 2.63
C GLY A 202 5.65 -6.30 1.22
N VAL A 203 6.81 -6.21 0.57
CA VAL A 203 7.07 -6.82 -0.74
C VAL A 203 8.35 -7.62 -0.63
N ARG A 204 8.31 -8.88 -1.08
CA ARG A 204 9.50 -9.76 -1.09
C ARG A 204 10.58 -9.19 -2.00
N PRO A 205 11.86 -9.54 -1.77
CA PRO A 205 12.92 -9.12 -2.66
C PRO A 205 12.63 -9.53 -4.11
N VAL A 206 12.76 -8.59 -5.03
CA VAL A 206 12.83 -8.87 -6.46
C VAL A 206 14.12 -9.65 -6.72
N ARG A 207 14.04 -10.81 -7.36
CA ARG A 207 15.19 -11.66 -7.66
C ARG A 207 15.60 -11.61 -9.13
N GLY A 208 14.68 -11.26 -10.02
CA GLY A 208 14.92 -11.10 -11.45
C GLY A 208 13.91 -10.14 -12.06
N GLY A 209 14.33 -9.39 -13.07
CA GLY A 209 13.50 -8.39 -13.73
C GLY A 209 13.27 -7.14 -12.86
N ARG A 210 12.12 -6.54 -13.02
CA ARG A 210 11.67 -5.37 -12.24
C ARG A 210 10.17 -5.48 -11.95
N LEU A 211 9.77 -5.04 -10.77
CA LEU A 211 8.37 -4.85 -10.40
C LEU A 211 8.02 -3.39 -10.58
N ARG A 212 6.98 -3.09 -11.36
CA ARG A 212 6.43 -1.73 -11.52
C ARG A 212 5.02 -1.69 -10.97
N LYS A 213 4.72 -0.73 -10.13
CA LYS A 213 3.39 -0.64 -9.52
C LYS A 213 2.97 0.79 -9.24
N PHE A 214 1.66 1.00 -9.15
CA PHE A 214 1.06 2.19 -8.61
C PHE A 214 0.50 1.93 -7.22
N VAL A 215 0.49 2.96 -6.38
CA VAL A 215 -0.07 2.91 -5.03
C VAL A 215 -0.72 4.23 -4.68
N THR A 216 -1.79 4.20 -3.90
CA THR A 216 -2.43 5.40 -3.34
C THR A 216 -3.03 5.13 -1.98
N ASP A 217 -3.24 6.19 -1.19
CA ASP A 217 -3.91 6.12 0.10
C ASP A 217 -5.43 6.15 -0.07
N LEU A 218 -6.12 5.37 0.75
CA LEU A 218 -7.58 5.36 0.89
C LEU A 218 -7.96 6.18 2.12
N LEU A 219 -8.74 7.23 1.94
CA LEU A 219 -8.97 8.30 2.91
C LEU A 219 -10.46 8.44 3.27
N THR A 220 -10.70 8.97 4.51
CA THR A 220 -12.06 9.38 4.97
C THR A 220 -12.55 10.61 4.30
#